data_86d9264b84b3804a86166628b2aef04a
#
_entry.id   86d9264b84b3804a86166628b2aef04a
#
_cell.length_a   1.000
_cell.length_b   1.000
_cell.length_c   1.000
_cell.angle_alpha   90.00
_cell.angle_beta   90.00
_cell.angle_gamma   90.00
#
_symmetry.space_group_name_H-M   'P 1'
#
loop_
_entity.id
_entity.type
_entity.pdbx_description
1 polymer ?
#
loop_
_entity_poly.entity_id
_entity_poly.type
_entity_poly.pdbx_seq_one_letter_code
_entity_poly.pdbx_strand_id
1 'polypeptide(L)'
;MLFFSVFLCTTVESRAEDAAQSAVAANQSVATKPSQTKPFNYIMENRPDPFLPFITDKTTDQETGDPNEIIDKKEPLTGMQLFEPAQLSLVALMETGKDKFAMVQDSTGKGYVLTEGTKIGRRGIVKAISPNKVLVEEMAETRGGKKILSYIDMVLKKEGEE
;
A
#
# COMPACT_ATOMS: atom_id res chain seq x y z
N MET A 1 -28.45 8.57 48.09
CA MET A 1 -28.08 9.98 47.82
C MET A 1 -28.06 10.17 46.31
N LEU A 2 -29.12 10.84 45.86
CA LEU A 2 -29.33 11.25 44.48
C LEU A 2 -28.39 12.41 44.12
N PHE A 3 -27.73 12.35 42.95
CA PHE A 3 -27.35 13.58 42.26
C PHE A 3 -27.76 13.47 40.81
N PHE A 4 -28.83 14.16 40.55
CA PHE A 4 -29.41 14.47 39.26
C PHE A 4 -28.69 15.73 38.74
N SER A 5 -27.95 15.68 37.68
CA SER A 5 -27.44 16.86 36.98
C SER A 5 -28.14 17.00 35.64
N VAL A 6 -29.05 17.92 35.62
CA VAL A 6 -29.77 18.43 34.45
C VAL A 6 -28.82 19.32 33.68
N PHE A 7 -28.51 18.98 32.41
CA PHE A 7 -27.82 19.90 31.51
C PHE A 7 -28.79 20.55 30.55
N LEU A 8 -28.86 21.86 30.72
CA LEU A 8 -29.76 22.80 30.10
C LEU A 8 -29.38 23.01 28.62
N CYS A 9 -30.35 22.79 27.74
CA CYS A 9 -30.30 23.12 26.32
C CYS A 9 -30.57 24.62 26.14
N THR A 10 -29.66 25.39 25.58
CA THR A 10 -29.88 26.73 25.08
C THR A 10 -29.84 26.78 23.57
N THR A 11 -31.00 26.93 22.99
CA THR A 11 -31.22 27.32 21.60
C THR A 11 -30.90 28.80 21.43
N VAL A 12 -30.08 29.13 20.45
CA VAL A 12 -29.90 30.48 19.93
C VAL A 12 -30.49 30.56 18.55
N GLU A 13 -31.65 31.16 18.47
CA GLU A 13 -32.21 31.77 17.26
C GLU A 13 -31.43 33.04 16.92
N SER A 14 -31.03 33.22 15.70
CA SER A 14 -30.64 34.52 15.15
C SER A 14 -31.33 34.71 13.80
N ARG A 15 -32.19 35.47 13.91
CA ARG A 15 -32.94 36.56 13.27
C ARG A 15 -32.24 37.11 12.02
N ALA A 16 -32.97 37.06 10.90
CA ALA A 16 -32.80 37.79 9.66
C ALA A 16 -33.41 39.20 9.82
N GLU A 17 -32.77 40.19 9.20
CA GLU A 17 -33.35 41.45 8.68
C GLU A 17 -32.17 42.23 8.08
N ASP A 18 -32.14 42.37 6.76
CA ASP A 18 -32.75 43.40 5.95
C ASP A 18 -32.06 44.76 6.08
N ALA A 19 -31.49 45.21 5.04
CA ALA A 19 -31.53 46.59 4.58
C ALA A 19 -30.91 46.76 3.18
N ALA A 20 -31.78 47.14 2.34
CA ALA A 20 -31.60 47.60 0.96
C ALA A 20 -30.89 48.94 0.88
N GLN A 21 -30.43 49.22 -0.37
CA GLN A 21 -30.27 50.52 -1.00
C GLN A 21 -28.95 51.29 -0.78
N SER A 22 -28.17 51.48 -1.79
CA SER A 22 -28.25 52.66 -2.63
C SER A 22 -27.17 52.63 -3.72
N ALA A 23 -27.63 52.76 -4.92
CA ALA A 23 -27.02 53.29 -6.12
C ALA A 23 -25.85 54.27 -5.93
N VAL A 24 -24.87 54.24 -6.81
CA VAL A 24 -24.55 55.32 -7.77
C VAL A 24 -23.49 54.87 -8.75
N ALA A 25 -23.77 55.15 -9.99
CA ALA A 25 -23.00 54.99 -11.20
C ALA A 25 -21.58 55.53 -11.15
N ALA A 26 -20.65 54.78 -11.65
CA ALA A 26 -19.48 55.35 -12.30
C ALA A 26 -19.21 54.58 -13.61
N ASN A 27 -19.68 55.16 -14.64
CA ASN A 27 -19.46 54.85 -16.04
C ASN A 27 -17.98 55.03 -16.36
N GLN A 28 -17.24 53.91 -16.47
CA GLN A 28 -15.95 53.91 -17.13
C GLN A 28 -16.07 53.04 -18.37
N SER A 29 -16.31 53.71 -19.47
CA SER A 29 -16.16 53.18 -20.82
C SER A 29 -14.72 52.76 -21.03
N VAL A 30 -14.44 51.49 -20.77
CA VAL A 30 -13.24 50.83 -21.28
C VAL A 30 -13.48 50.60 -22.78
N ALA A 31 -12.84 51.38 -23.59
CA ALA A 31 -12.78 51.21 -25.03
C ALA A 31 -12.16 49.82 -25.32
N THR A 32 -12.99 48.85 -25.54
CA THR A 32 -12.61 47.54 -26.01
C THR A 32 -12.13 47.69 -27.45
N LYS A 33 -10.82 47.70 -27.62
CA LYS A 33 -10.20 47.53 -28.93
C LYS A 33 -10.76 46.24 -29.54
N PRO A 34 -11.33 46.24 -30.75
CA PRO A 34 -11.78 45.01 -31.39
C PRO A 34 -10.53 44.17 -31.67
N SER A 35 -10.32 43.17 -30.82
CA SER A 35 -9.36 42.12 -31.12
C SER A 35 -9.88 41.42 -32.37
N GLN A 36 -9.16 41.58 -33.48
CA GLN A 36 -9.39 40.82 -34.69
C GLN A 36 -9.02 39.36 -34.39
N THR A 37 -9.94 38.64 -33.82
CA THR A 37 -9.86 37.17 -33.71
C THR A 37 -9.91 36.63 -35.14
N LYS A 38 -8.75 36.27 -35.67
CA LYS A 38 -8.69 35.43 -36.86
C LYS A 38 -9.57 34.22 -36.60
N PRO A 39 -10.51 33.86 -37.52
CA PRO A 39 -11.35 32.69 -37.31
C PRO A 39 -10.44 31.47 -37.10
N PHE A 40 -10.56 30.87 -35.94
CA PHE A 40 -9.84 29.64 -35.64
C PHE A 40 -10.44 28.50 -36.48
N ASN A 41 -9.70 28.07 -37.48
CA ASN A 41 -10.12 26.95 -38.33
C ASN A 41 -9.59 25.66 -37.71
N TYR A 42 -10.49 24.84 -37.18
CA TYR A 42 -10.15 23.59 -36.56
C TYR A 42 -9.87 22.53 -37.63
N ILE A 43 -8.60 22.10 -37.74
CA ILE A 43 -8.19 21.04 -38.67
C ILE A 43 -8.32 19.70 -37.93
N MET A 44 -9.23 18.86 -38.40
CA MET A 44 -9.48 17.51 -37.85
C MET A 44 -8.60 16.44 -38.49
N GLU A 45 -7.97 16.75 -39.62
CA GLU A 45 -7.16 15.77 -40.37
C GLU A 45 -5.85 15.47 -39.66
N ASN A 46 -5.48 14.18 -39.55
CA ASN A 46 -4.25 13.68 -38.97
C ASN A 46 -4.01 13.98 -37.47
N ARG A 47 -5.05 14.18 -36.68
CA ARG A 47 -4.89 14.23 -35.23
C ARG A 47 -4.90 12.80 -34.66
N PRO A 48 -3.92 12.46 -33.82
CA PRO A 48 -3.98 11.20 -33.06
C PRO A 48 -5.25 11.21 -32.19
N ASP A 49 -5.97 10.12 -32.19
CA ASP A 49 -7.16 9.95 -31.36
C ASP A 49 -6.78 10.13 -29.88
N PRO A 50 -7.33 11.11 -29.15
CA PRO A 50 -7.01 11.33 -27.75
C PRO A 50 -7.48 10.19 -26.83
N PHE A 51 -8.31 9.30 -27.33
CA PHE A 51 -8.81 8.12 -26.60
C PHE A 51 -8.06 6.83 -26.96
N LEU A 52 -7.10 6.89 -27.88
CA LEU A 52 -6.21 5.75 -28.09
C LEU A 52 -5.38 5.55 -26.83
N PRO A 53 -5.48 4.36 -26.17
CA PRO A 53 -4.66 4.07 -25.02
C PRO A 53 -3.19 4.14 -25.41
N PHE A 54 -2.41 4.97 -24.72
CA PHE A 54 -0.95 5.06 -24.92
C PHE A 54 -0.20 3.85 -24.36
N ILE A 55 -0.91 3.02 -23.59
CA ILE A 55 -0.41 1.72 -23.12
C ILE A 55 -0.90 0.68 -24.14
N THR A 56 -0.06 0.36 -25.07
CA THR A 56 -0.27 -0.76 -26.00
C THR A 56 0.41 -1.99 -25.41
N ASP A 57 -0.22 -3.15 -25.50
CA ASP A 57 0.35 -4.45 -25.04
C ASP A 57 1.73 -4.78 -25.67
N LYS A 58 2.12 -3.98 -26.64
CA LYS A 58 3.39 -4.10 -27.36
C LYS A 58 4.61 -3.58 -26.60
N THR A 59 4.42 -2.90 -25.47
CA THR A 59 5.52 -2.43 -24.59
C THR A 59 6.02 -3.52 -23.65
N THR A 60 5.39 -4.69 -23.68
CA THR A 60 5.77 -5.81 -22.78
C THR A 60 6.93 -6.64 -23.30
N ASP A 61 7.36 -6.46 -24.57
CA ASP A 61 8.37 -7.34 -25.21
C ASP A 61 9.77 -6.70 -25.38
N GLN A 62 9.99 -5.49 -24.86
CA GLN A 62 11.37 -5.00 -24.72
C GLN A 62 11.81 -5.14 -23.26
N GLU A 63 12.02 -6.38 -22.86
CA GLU A 63 12.74 -6.77 -21.66
C GLU A 63 14.23 -6.41 -21.74
N THR A 64 14.53 -5.12 -21.82
CA THR A 64 15.85 -4.61 -21.42
C THR A 64 15.84 -4.38 -19.91
N GLY A 65 15.43 -5.41 -19.16
CA GLY A 65 15.57 -5.42 -17.72
C GLY A 65 17.02 -5.62 -17.35
N ASP A 66 17.44 -4.93 -16.29
CA ASP A 66 18.76 -5.12 -15.70
C ASP A 66 19.00 -6.62 -15.43
N PRO A 67 20.15 -7.20 -15.84
CA PRO A 67 20.45 -8.60 -15.55
C PRO A 67 20.46 -8.92 -14.05
N ASN A 68 20.55 -7.92 -13.20
CA ASN A 68 20.45 -8.05 -11.74
C ASN A 68 19.02 -7.92 -11.19
N GLU A 69 18.03 -7.64 -12.03
CA GLU A 69 16.62 -7.55 -11.59
C GLU A 69 16.13 -8.91 -11.08
N ILE A 70 15.51 -8.90 -9.90
CA ILE A 70 14.96 -10.11 -9.30
C ILE A 70 13.65 -10.46 -10.01
N ILE A 71 13.57 -11.68 -10.53
CA ILE A 71 12.35 -12.21 -11.16
C ILE A 71 11.53 -12.95 -10.11
N ASP A 72 10.28 -12.51 -9.90
CA ASP A 72 9.32 -13.26 -9.11
C ASP A 72 8.59 -14.27 -10.01
N LYS A 73 8.64 -15.53 -9.63
CA LYS A 73 7.81 -16.55 -10.27
C LYS A 73 6.34 -16.25 -10.01
N LYS A 74 5.56 -16.12 -11.06
CA LYS A 74 4.11 -15.87 -11.01
C LYS A 74 3.33 -17.16 -10.65
N GLU A 75 3.75 -17.86 -9.62
CA GLU A 75 3.00 -19.01 -9.10
C GLU A 75 1.91 -18.54 -8.14
N PRO A 76 0.74 -19.18 -8.10
CA PRO A 76 -0.29 -18.85 -7.13
C PRO A 76 0.23 -19.13 -5.73
N LEU A 77 0.26 -18.12 -4.88
CA LEU A 77 0.69 -18.22 -3.49
C LEU A 77 -0.43 -18.85 -2.64
N THR A 78 -0.09 -19.78 -1.76
CA THR A 78 -1.04 -20.45 -0.89
C THR A 78 -0.58 -20.49 0.56
N GLY A 79 -1.54 -20.42 1.51
CA GLY A 79 -1.26 -20.53 2.93
C GLY A 79 -0.29 -19.45 3.44
N MET A 80 0.80 -19.88 4.07
CA MET A 80 1.81 -18.97 4.64
C MET A 80 2.64 -18.22 3.61
N GLN A 81 2.57 -18.59 2.35
CA GLN A 81 3.22 -17.84 1.26
C GLN A 81 2.60 -16.47 0.99
N LEU A 82 1.38 -16.22 1.49
CA LEU A 82 0.69 -14.93 1.39
C LEU A 82 1.25 -13.86 2.34
N PHE A 83 2.03 -14.27 3.33
CA PHE A 83 2.58 -13.39 4.36
C PHE A 83 4.10 -13.30 4.22
N GLU A 84 4.62 -12.11 4.10
CA GLU A 84 6.06 -11.90 4.15
C GLU A 84 6.57 -12.05 5.60
N PRO A 85 7.77 -12.60 5.82
CA PRO A 85 8.32 -12.80 7.16
C PRO A 85 8.33 -11.53 8.03
N ALA A 86 8.51 -10.36 7.40
CA ALA A 86 8.52 -9.07 8.09
C ALA A 86 7.13 -8.63 8.62
N GLN A 87 6.04 -9.23 8.11
CA GLN A 87 4.67 -8.94 8.55
C GLN A 87 4.23 -9.81 9.73
N LEU A 88 5.04 -10.79 10.09
CA LEU A 88 4.74 -11.76 11.12
C LEU A 88 5.56 -11.49 12.38
N SER A 89 4.91 -11.59 13.52
CA SER A 89 5.55 -11.52 14.83
C SER A 89 5.68 -12.92 15.42
N LEU A 90 6.87 -13.27 15.87
CA LEU A 90 7.11 -14.53 16.56
C LEU A 90 6.59 -14.43 18.00
N VAL A 91 5.61 -15.26 18.34
CA VAL A 91 4.93 -15.23 19.64
C VAL A 91 5.42 -16.32 20.59
N ALA A 92 5.64 -17.52 20.06
CA ALA A 92 6.10 -18.62 20.89
C ALA A 92 6.93 -19.63 20.09
N LEU A 93 7.79 -20.33 20.80
CA LEU A 93 8.57 -21.44 20.29
C LEU A 93 8.29 -22.66 21.17
N MET A 94 8.02 -23.79 20.56
CA MET A 94 7.74 -25.06 21.24
C MET A 94 8.64 -26.15 20.67
N GLU A 95 9.16 -26.98 21.54
CA GLU A 95 9.94 -28.16 21.18
C GLU A 95 9.30 -29.37 21.80
N THR A 96 8.96 -30.35 20.99
CA THR A 96 8.35 -31.60 21.44
C THR A 96 9.17 -32.77 20.91
N GLY A 97 10.07 -33.28 21.74
CA GLY A 97 10.96 -34.35 21.36
C GLY A 97 11.91 -33.95 20.22
N LYS A 98 11.61 -34.38 19.00
CA LYS A 98 12.42 -34.05 17.80
C LYS A 98 11.81 -32.93 16.96
N ASP A 99 10.56 -32.61 17.19
CA ASP A 99 9.82 -31.66 16.37
C ASP A 99 9.83 -30.28 17.03
N LYS A 100 10.13 -29.25 16.22
CA LYS A 100 10.14 -27.85 16.63
C LYS A 100 9.05 -27.09 15.91
N PHE A 101 8.30 -26.34 16.66
CA PHE A 101 7.19 -25.52 16.18
C PHE A 101 7.39 -24.08 16.58
N ALA A 102 7.11 -23.17 15.67
CA ALA A 102 7.07 -21.75 15.93
C ALA A 102 5.64 -21.23 15.75
N MET A 103 5.15 -20.47 16.70
CA MET A 103 3.88 -19.77 16.57
C MET A 103 4.16 -18.33 16.17
N VAL A 104 3.59 -17.91 15.05
CA VAL A 104 3.66 -16.55 14.56
C VAL A 104 2.27 -15.95 14.48
N GLN A 105 2.20 -14.63 14.58
CA GLN A 105 0.98 -13.86 14.54
C GLN A 105 1.09 -12.77 13.47
N ASP A 106 0.04 -12.56 12.71
CA ASP A 106 -0.05 -11.46 11.77
C ASP A 106 -0.50 -10.15 12.43
N SER A 107 -0.54 -9.06 11.68
CA SER A 107 -0.99 -7.74 12.16
C SER A 107 -2.46 -7.71 12.58
N THR A 108 -3.27 -8.71 12.20
CA THR A 108 -4.67 -8.84 12.58
C THR A 108 -4.88 -9.60 13.89
N GLY A 109 -3.80 -10.17 14.45
CA GLY A 109 -3.85 -10.98 15.65
C GLY A 109 -4.09 -12.48 15.40
N LYS A 110 -4.15 -12.91 14.14
CA LYS A 110 -4.36 -14.31 13.79
C LYS A 110 -3.06 -15.08 13.90
N GLY A 111 -3.08 -16.18 14.64
CA GLY A 111 -1.94 -17.05 14.85
C GLY A 111 -1.81 -18.15 13.80
N TYR A 112 -0.56 -18.50 13.50
CA TYR A 112 -0.19 -19.59 12.59
C TYR A 112 0.93 -20.41 13.20
N VAL A 113 1.00 -21.69 12.84
CA VAL A 113 2.07 -22.58 13.27
C VAL A 113 3.02 -22.84 12.11
N LEU A 114 4.30 -22.65 12.36
CA LEU A 114 5.38 -22.91 11.41
C LEU A 114 6.19 -24.14 11.88
N THR A 115 6.60 -24.93 10.92
CA THR A 115 7.54 -26.04 11.07
C THR A 115 8.76 -25.84 10.19
N GLU A 116 9.83 -26.54 10.44
CA GLU A 116 10.97 -26.56 9.54
C GLU A 116 10.54 -27.04 8.14
N GLY A 117 10.99 -26.34 7.11
CA GLY A 117 10.60 -26.58 5.70
C GLY A 117 9.30 -25.90 5.27
N THR A 118 8.57 -25.21 6.14
CA THR A 118 7.37 -24.45 5.77
C THR A 118 7.76 -23.29 4.84
N LYS A 119 7.06 -23.15 3.71
CA LYS A 119 7.22 -22.01 2.80
C LYS A 119 6.51 -20.80 3.39
N ILE A 120 7.21 -19.66 3.44
CA ILE A 120 6.73 -18.39 3.97
C ILE A 120 7.10 -17.25 2.99
N GLY A 121 6.16 -16.34 2.74
CA GLY A 121 6.36 -15.34 1.71
C GLY A 121 6.49 -15.92 0.31
N ARG A 122 6.93 -15.12 -0.61
CA ARG A 122 7.06 -15.52 -2.03
C ARG A 122 8.23 -16.47 -2.28
N ARG A 123 9.31 -16.33 -1.50
CA ARG A 123 10.61 -16.96 -1.77
C ARG A 123 11.27 -17.58 -0.55
N GLY A 124 10.64 -17.44 0.62
CA GLY A 124 11.19 -17.88 1.90
C GLY A 124 10.83 -19.33 2.24
N ILE A 125 11.73 -19.99 2.95
CA ILE A 125 11.56 -21.32 3.53
C ILE A 125 12.11 -21.27 4.97
N VAL A 126 11.36 -21.78 5.93
CA VAL A 126 11.82 -21.94 7.30
C VAL A 126 12.96 -22.97 7.33
N LYS A 127 14.18 -22.51 7.55
CA LYS A 127 15.39 -23.32 7.52
C LYS A 127 15.62 -24.06 8.82
N ALA A 128 15.48 -23.34 9.95
CA ALA A 128 15.72 -23.89 11.27
C ALA A 128 14.93 -23.10 12.33
N ILE A 129 14.50 -23.82 13.35
CA ILE A 129 13.85 -23.25 14.52
C ILE A 129 14.77 -23.44 15.73
N SER A 130 15.25 -22.33 16.29
CA SER A 130 16.11 -22.27 17.48
C SER A 130 15.30 -21.83 18.70
N PRO A 131 15.78 -22.02 19.94
CA PRO A 131 15.01 -21.68 21.14
C PRO A 131 14.63 -20.20 21.30
N ASN A 132 15.26 -19.29 20.55
CA ASN A 132 15.01 -17.85 20.64
C ASN A 132 14.67 -17.19 19.29
N LYS A 133 14.85 -17.90 18.18
CA LYS A 133 14.65 -17.33 16.84
C LYS A 133 14.27 -18.40 15.81
N VAL A 134 13.62 -17.96 14.77
CA VAL A 134 13.36 -18.74 13.55
C VAL A 134 14.20 -18.18 12.42
N LEU A 135 14.98 -19.03 11.76
CA LEU A 135 15.78 -18.67 10.59
C LEU A 135 14.99 -19.00 9.34
N VAL A 136 14.71 -17.97 8.54
CA VAL A 136 14.07 -18.08 7.23
C VAL A 136 15.13 -17.83 6.16
N GLU A 137 15.25 -18.76 5.22
CA GLU A 137 16.12 -18.66 4.06
C GLU A 137 15.29 -18.19 2.87
N GLU A 138 15.62 -17.07 2.27
CA GLU A 138 15.00 -16.57 1.04
C GLU A 138 15.90 -16.80 -0.16
N MET A 139 15.35 -17.39 -1.22
CA MET A 139 16.05 -17.60 -2.47
C MET A 139 15.44 -16.74 -3.57
N ALA A 140 16.17 -15.72 -3.98
CA ALA A 140 15.83 -14.89 -5.12
C ALA A 140 16.62 -15.33 -6.37
N GLU A 141 15.98 -15.28 -7.53
CA GLU A 141 16.62 -15.55 -8.82
C GLU A 141 16.60 -14.24 -9.64
N THR A 142 17.78 -13.84 -10.11
CA THR A 142 17.87 -12.66 -10.98
C THR A 142 17.60 -13.05 -12.43
N ARG A 143 17.25 -12.07 -13.26
CA ARG A 143 17.05 -12.25 -14.70
C ARG A 143 18.27 -12.88 -15.39
N GLY A 144 19.46 -12.61 -14.90
CA GLY A 144 20.71 -13.25 -15.38
C GLY A 144 20.93 -14.68 -14.90
N GLY A 145 19.95 -15.30 -14.19
CA GLY A 145 20.05 -16.68 -13.68
C GLY A 145 20.90 -16.82 -12.41
N LYS A 146 21.33 -15.71 -11.80
CA LYS A 146 22.08 -15.74 -10.55
C LYS A 146 21.13 -15.93 -9.37
N LYS A 147 21.41 -16.91 -8.51
CA LYS A 147 20.67 -17.14 -7.27
C LYS A 147 21.29 -16.31 -6.15
N ILE A 148 20.45 -15.55 -5.47
CA ILE A 148 20.81 -14.76 -4.28
C ILE A 148 20.12 -15.40 -3.09
N LEU A 149 20.90 -15.77 -2.07
CA LEU A 149 20.42 -16.30 -0.81
C LEU A 149 20.46 -15.17 0.22
N SER A 150 19.34 -14.97 0.88
CA SER A 150 19.19 -14.04 2.01
C SER A 150 18.67 -14.80 3.23
N TYR A 151 19.05 -14.37 4.41
CA TYR A 151 18.58 -14.96 5.66
C TYR A 151 17.87 -13.91 6.50
N ILE A 152 16.71 -14.26 6.99
CA ILE A 152 15.89 -13.41 7.86
C ILE A 152 15.74 -14.13 9.21
N ASP A 153 16.14 -13.45 10.27
CA ASP A 153 15.97 -13.92 11.65
C ASP A 153 14.69 -13.31 12.25
N MET A 154 13.72 -14.16 12.56
CA MET A 154 12.56 -13.77 13.35
C MET A 154 12.86 -14.06 14.82
N VAL A 155 13.02 -13.00 15.62
CA VAL A 155 13.39 -13.13 17.04
C VAL A 155 12.14 -13.09 17.92
N LEU A 156 12.09 -13.96 18.93
CA LEU A 156 11.05 -13.94 19.95
C LEU A 156 11.20 -12.69 20.82
N LYS A 157 10.23 -11.78 20.77
CA LYS A 157 10.16 -10.64 21.67
C LYS A 157 9.80 -11.13 23.06
N LYS A 158 10.68 -10.88 24.04
CA LYS A 158 10.35 -11.09 25.45
C LYS A 158 9.50 -9.91 25.92
N GLU A 159 8.46 -10.20 26.69
CA GLU A 159 7.67 -9.15 27.35
C GLU A 159 8.60 -8.30 28.23
N GLY A 160 8.65 -6.98 27.96
CA GLY A 160 9.45 -6.01 28.72
C GLY A 160 10.65 -5.39 28.01
N GLU A 161 10.93 -5.74 26.75
CA GLU A 161 11.89 -5.00 25.92
C GLU A 161 11.11 -4.14 24.91
N GLU A 162 10.79 -2.89 25.31
CA GLU A 162 10.36 -1.81 24.42
C GLU A 162 11.58 -1.02 23.92
#